data_74543cd34ca7893e31275b53f808518e
#
_entry.id   74543cd34ca7893e31275b53f808518e
#
_cell.length_a   1.000
_cell.length_b   1.000
_cell.length_c   1.000
_cell.angle_alpha   90.00
_cell.angle_beta   90.00
_cell.angle_gamma   90.00
#
_symmetry.space_group_name_H-M   'P 1'
#
loop_
_entity.id
_entity.type
_entity.pdbx_description
1 polymer ?
#
loop_
_entity_poly.entity_id
_entity_poly.type
_entity_poly.pdbx_seq_one_letter_code
_entity_poly.pdbx_strand_id
1 'polypeptide(L)'
;MIRSKQQGFTLIELIMVIVILGILAATALPKFVDLSGDAEQAAVDGVAGAAASAMSINYAGCSIARHDSSSVKCVKIKKCDEVGTILQGGLDSDYTPAVDTGADIGTTNGGTAVCKVSKTVGSTTYKATFTGTSAGN
;
A
#
# COMPACT_ATOMS: atom_id res chain seq x y z
N MET A 1 59.88 -5.25 23.49
CA MET A 1 58.64 -6.04 23.29
C MET A 1 57.56 -5.47 24.18
N ILE A 2 56.60 -4.79 23.60
CA ILE A 2 55.42 -4.25 24.34
C ILE A 2 54.41 -5.37 24.41
N ARG A 3 54.19 -5.96 25.59
CA ARG A 3 53.09 -6.90 25.84
C ARG A 3 51.81 -6.09 25.95
N SER A 4 50.94 -6.15 24.93
CA SER A 4 49.58 -5.67 25.04
C SER A 4 48.85 -6.52 26.08
N LYS A 5 48.38 -5.91 27.17
CA LYS A 5 47.48 -6.57 28.12
C LYS A 5 46.15 -6.80 27.41
N GLN A 6 45.85 -8.03 27.06
CA GLN A 6 44.52 -8.44 26.67
C GLN A 6 43.63 -8.43 27.92
N GLN A 7 42.75 -7.42 28.01
CA GLN A 7 41.72 -7.39 29.04
C GLN A 7 40.53 -8.18 28.50
N GLY A 8 40.25 -9.32 29.11
CA GLY A 8 39.05 -10.10 28.81
C GLY A 8 37.85 -9.57 29.62
N PHE A 9 36.65 -9.74 29.07
CA PHE A 9 35.43 -9.47 29.81
C PHE A 9 35.26 -10.38 31.02
N THR A 10 34.77 -9.84 32.14
CA THR A 10 34.43 -10.64 33.32
C THR A 10 33.07 -11.34 33.10
N LEU A 11 32.91 -12.51 33.75
CA LEU A 11 31.62 -13.25 33.62
C LEU A 11 30.44 -12.44 34.12
N ILE A 12 30.65 -11.59 35.16
CA ILE A 12 29.59 -10.73 35.67
C ILE A 12 29.18 -9.64 34.70
N GLU A 13 30.09 -9.04 33.93
CA GLU A 13 29.79 -8.06 32.89
C GLU A 13 28.93 -8.69 31.78
N LEU A 14 29.24 -9.91 31.36
CA LEU A 14 28.44 -10.61 30.36
C LEU A 14 27.04 -10.90 30.89
N ILE A 15 26.90 -11.40 32.13
CA ILE A 15 25.57 -11.68 32.71
C ILE A 15 24.73 -10.41 32.84
N MET A 16 25.31 -9.31 33.29
CA MET A 16 24.59 -8.03 33.41
C MET A 16 24.08 -7.55 32.04
N VAL A 17 24.89 -7.67 30.99
CA VAL A 17 24.49 -7.27 29.64
C VAL A 17 23.31 -8.10 29.12
N ILE A 18 23.35 -9.42 29.26
CA ILE A 18 22.27 -10.28 28.77
C ILE A 18 20.98 -10.10 29.57
N VAL A 19 21.07 -9.80 30.89
CA VAL A 19 19.86 -9.48 31.71
C VAL A 19 19.23 -8.17 31.26
N ILE A 20 20.01 -7.11 31.06
CA ILE A 20 19.52 -5.80 30.59
C ILE A 20 18.91 -5.94 29.20
N LEU A 21 19.58 -6.63 28.27
CA LEU A 21 19.06 -6.87 26.93
C LEU A 21 17.77 -7.70 26.94
N GLY A 22 17.66 -8.69 27.86
CA GLY A 22 16.45 -9.48 28.04
C GLY A 22 15.25 -8.65 28.48
N ILE A 23 15.46 -7.75 29.44
CA ILE A 23 14.40 -6.83 29.92
C ILE A 23 13.99 -5.86 28.80
N LEU A 24 14.95 -5.26 28.10
CA LEU A 24 14.67 -4.35 27.00
C LEU A 24 13.94 -5.05 25.85
N ALA A 25 14.33 -6.27 25.49
CA ALA A 25 13.67 -7.05 24.46
C ALA A 25 12.21 -7.37 24.83
N ALA A 26 11.95 -7.73 26.08
CA ALA A 26 10.59 -8.01 26.56
C ALA A 26 9.64 -6.80 26.49
N THR A 27 10.17 -5.58 26.65
CA THR A 27 9.37 -4.34 26.59
C THR A 27 9.27 -3.75 25.19
N ALA A 28 10.22 -4.04 24.30
CA ALA A 28 10.25 -3.51 22.94
C ALA A 28 9.30 -4.27 21.97
N LEU A 29 9.19 -5.58 22.14
CA LEU A 29 8.40 -6.45 21.26
C LEU A 29 6.93 -5.99 21.09
N PRO A 30 6.16 -5.67 22.14
CA PRO A 30 4.76 -5.24 21.98
C PRO A 30 4.60 -3.97 21.15
N LYS A 31 5.51 -2.99 21.30
CA LYS A 31 5.45 -1.72 20.55
C LYS A 31 5.73 -1.90 19.05
N PHE A 32 6.60 -2.82 18.68
CA PHE A 32 6.88 -3.10 17.26
C PHE A 32 5.71 -3.82 16.58
N VAL A 33 4.96 -4.64 17.30
CA VAL A 33 3.76 -5.30 16.77
C VAL A 33 2.64 -4.28 16.49
N ASP A 34 2.45 -3.29 17.37
CA ASP A 34 1.46 -2.22 17.18
C ASP A 34 1.79 -1.33 15.97
N LEU A 35 3.06 -1.02 15.75
CA LEU A 35 3.53 -0.23 14.59
C LEU A 35 3.35 -0.97 13.25
N SER A 36 3.32 -2.29 13.25
CA SER A 36 3.13 -3.09 12.03
C SER A 36 1.76 -2.86 11.40
N GLY A 37 0.70 -2.79 12.22
CA GLY A 37 -0.66 -2.52 11.75
C GLY A 37 -0.79 -1.12 11.12
N ASP A 38 -0.22 -0.12 11.76
CA ASP A 38 -0.21 1.26 11.25
C ASP A 38 0.58 1.36 9.93
N ALA A 39 1.69 0.63 9.81
CA ALA A 39 2.47 0.59 8.58
C ALA A 39 1.71 -0.08 7.43
N GLU A 40 1.00 -1.17 7.68
CA GLU A 40 0.16 -1.83 6.67
C GLU A 40 -1.00 -0.92 6.23
N GLN A 41 -1.66 -0.23 7.16
CA GLN A 41 -2.71 0.73 6.82
C GLN A 41 -2.14 1.88 5.97
N ALA A 42 -1.00 2.46 6.35
CA ALA A 42 -0.36 3.53 5.60
C ALA A 42 0.04 3.08 4.18
N ALA A 43 0.47 1.82 4.02
CA ALA A 43 0.77 1.25 2.69
C ALA A 43 -0.49 1.17 1.82
N VAL A 44 -1.62 0.70 2.37
CA VAL A 44 -2.90 0.63 1.66
C VAL A 44 -3.42 2.03 1.31
N ASP A 45 -3.29 3.01 2.22
CA ASP A 45 -3.65 4.41 1.97
C ASP A 45 -2.81 5.00 0.82
N GLY A 46 -1.51 4.70 0.79
CA GLY A 46 -0.62 5.11 -0.31
C GLY A 46 -1.02 4.54 -1.66
N VAL A 47 -1.39 3.26 -1.71
CA VAL A 47 -1.90 2.61 -2.93
C VAL A 47 -3.23 3.22 -3.38
N ALA A 48 -4.15 3.51 -2.45
CA ALA A 48 -5.40 4.19 -2.76
C ALA A 48 -5.18 5.60 -3.32
N GLY A 49 -4.22 6.36 -2.77
CA GLY A 49 -3.81 7.66 -3.30
C GLY A 49 -3.24 7.58 -4.70
N ALA A 50 -2.39 6.59 -4.97
CA ALA A 50 -1.86 6.32 -6.31
C ALA A 50 -2.98 5.94 -7.30
N ALA A 51 -3.93 5.12 -6.87
CA ALA A 51 -5.10 4.74 -7.66
C ALA A 51 -5.98 5.94 -8.03
N ALA A 52 -6.27 6.81 -7.07
CA ALA A 52 -7.03 8.05 -7.31
C ALA A 52 -6.33 8.97 -8.33
N SER A 53 -5.02 9.12 -8.20
CA SER A 53 -4.20 9.91 -9.11
C SER A 53 -4.18 9.32 -10.51
N ALA A 54 -4.00 8.00 -10.63
CA ALA A 54 -4.00 7.29 -11.91
C ALA A 54 -5.36 7.39 -12.63
N MET A 55 -6.48 7.28 -11.89
CA MET A 55 -7.83 7.48 -12.44
C MET A 55 -8.00 8.87 -13.01
N SER A 56 -7.55 9.91 -12.30
CA SER A 56 -7.64 11.30 -12.73
C SER A 56 -6.77 11.57 -13.97
N ILE A 57 -5.55 11.05 -13.99
CA ILE A 57 -4.64 11.19 -15.13
C ILE A 57 -5.19 10.46 -16.36
N ASN A 58 -5.70 9.23 -16.19
CA ASN A 58 -6.31 8.48 -17.29
C ASN A 58 -7.55 9.20 -17.85
N TYR A 59 -8.42 9.72 -16.99
CA TYR A 59 -9.57 10.47 -17.43
C TYR A 59 -9.18 11.73 -18.23
N ALA A 60 -8.17 12.48 -17.77
CA ALA A 60 -7.66 13.63 -18.50
C ALA A 60 -7.08 13.23 -19.87
N GLY A 61 -6.29 12.15 -19.92
CA GLY A 61 -5.76 11.61 -21.17
C GLY A 61 -6.84 11.15 -22.14
N CYS A 62 -7.87 10.47 -21.63
CA CYS A 62 -9.04 10.07 -22.41
C CYS A 62 -9.84 11.27 -22.92
N SER A 63 -10.00 12.31 -22.11
CA SER A 63 -10.70 13.55 -22.53
C SER A 63 -9.97 14.21 -23.70
N ILE A 64 -8.64 14.28 -23.68
CA ILE A 64 -7.81 14.80 -24.79
C ILE A 64 -7.98 13.90 -26.02
N ALA A 65 -8.03 12.59 -25.86
CA ALA A 65 -8.23 11.61 -26.92
C ALA A 65 -9.70 11.45 -27.34
N ARG A 66 -10.63 12.29 -26.86
CA ARG A 66 -12.08 12.18 -27.07
C ARG A 66 -12.65 10.81 -26.67
N HIS A 67 -12.09 10.23 -25.60
CA HIS A 67 -12.41 8.89 -25.10
C HIS A 67 -12.17 7.76 -26.10
N ASP A 68 -11.27 7.96 -27.07
CA ASP A 68 -10.84 6.90 -27.98
C ASP A 68 -9.83 6.00 -27.26
N SER A 69 -10.26 4.79 -26.88
CA SER A 69 -9.45 3.80 -26.19
C SER A 69 -8.39 3.13 -27.10
N SER A 70 -8.37 3.42 -28.39
CA SER A 70 -7.27 3.02 -29.28
C SER A 70 -6.06 3.94 -29.13
N SER A 71 -6.22 5.12 -28.51
CA SER A 71 -5.15 6.04 -28.23
C SER A 71 -4.29 5.56 -27.07
N VAL A 72 -2.97 5.66 -27.20
CA VAL A 72 -2.00 5.35 -26.13
C VAL A 72 -2.17 6.23 -24.87
N LYS A 73 -2.93 7.30 -24.96
CA LYS A 73 -3.21 8.23 -23.85
C LYS A 73 -4.47 7.89 -23.07
N CYS A 74 -5.23 6.87 -23.52
CA CYS A 74 -6.53 6.56 -22.97
C CYS A 74 -6.68 5.06 -22.75
N VAL A 75 -6.83 4.65 -21.50
CA VAL A 75 -7.17 3.28 -21.14
C VAL A 75 -8.64 3.22 -20.74
N LYS A 76 -9.36 2.25 -21.29
CA LYS A 76 -10.77 2.03 -20.98
C LYS A 76 -10.93 1.55 -19.54
N ILE A 77 -11.71 2.28 -18.77
CA ILE A 77 -12.07 1.97 -17.38
C ILE A 77 -13.57 2.06 -17.20
N LYS A 78 -14.17 1.02 -16.67
CA LYS A 78 -15.59 0.91 -16.33
C LYS A 78 -15.86 0.24 -14.99
N LYS A 79 -14.81 -0.30 -14.34
CA LYS A 79 -14.89 -1.00 -13.06
C LYS A 79 -13.74 -0.62 -12.15
N CYS A 80 -13.99 -0.71 -10.84
CA CYS A 80 -12.98 -0.47 -9.81
C CYS A 80 -11.80 -1.46 -9.88
N ASP A 81 -12.05 -2.70 -10.27
CA ASP A 81 -11.02 -3.75 -10.36
C ASP A 81 -10.04 -3.54 -11.52
N GLU A 82 -10.37 -2.68 -12.49
CA GLU A 82 -9.51 -2.36 -13.62
C GLU A 82 -8.40 -1.35 -13.30
N VAL A 83 -8.37 -0.78 -12.09
CA VAL A 83 -7.39 0.25 -11.70
C VAL A 83 -5.93 -0.17 -11.90
N GLY A 84 -5.64 -1.45 -11.71
CA GLY A 84 -4.28 -1.99 -11.93
C GLY A 84 -3.74 -1.78 -13.35
N THR A 85 -4.63 -1.62 -14.34
CA THR A 85 -4.23 -1.42 -15.75
C THR A 85 -3.67 -0.03 -16.04
N ILE A 86 -3.96 0.94 -15.18
CA ILE A 86 -3.52 2.35 -15.31
C ILE A 86 -2.45 2.74 -14.30
N LEU A 87 -2.12 1.86 -13.36
CA LEU A 87 -1.03 2.06 -12.41
C LEU A 87 0.31 1.75 -13.09
N GLN A 88 1.28 2.62 -12.89
CA GLN A 88 2.64 2.37 -13.37
C GLN A 88 3.24 1.16 -12.62
N GLY A 89 3.56 0.11 -13.32
CA GLY A 89 4.01 -1.16 -12.74
C GLY A 89 2.89 -2.13 -12.38
N GLY A 90 1.62 -1.74 -12.59
CA GLY A 90 0.46 -2.55 -12.21
C GLY A 90 0.12 -2.45 -10.72
N LEU A 91 -0.81 -3.28 -10.28
CA LEU A 91 -1.16 -3.45 -8.87
C LEU A 91 -0.55 -4.75 -8.37
N ASP A 92 0.16 -4.70 -7.24
CA ASP A 92 0.71 -5.89 -6.62
C ASP A 92 -0.41 -6.87 -6.22
N SER A 93 -0.13 -8.17 -6.32
CA SER A 93 -1.08 -9.27 -6.05
C SER A 93 -1.63 -9.29 -4.62
N ASP A 94 -0.93 -8.66 -3.68
CA ASP A 94 -1.36 -8.55 -2.28
C ASP A 94 -2.56 -7.59 -2.13
N TYR A 95 -2.80 -6.74 -3.11
CA TYR A 95 -3.87 -5.75 -3.08
C TYR A 95 -5.04 -6.17 -3.95
N THR A 96 -6.23 -6.07 -3.41
CA THR A 96 -7.49 -6.39 -4.11
C THR A 96 -8.32 -5.12 -4.29
N PRO A 97 -8.48 -4.63 -5.53
CA PRO A 97 -9.37 -3.52 -5.82
C PRO A 97 -10.81 -4.03 -6.00
N ALA A 98 -11.79 -3.28 -5.51
CA ALA A 98 -13.21 -3.60 -5.65
C ALA A 98 -14.07 -2.35 -5.44
N VAL A 99 -15.37 -2.45 -5.72
CA VAL A 99 -16.37 -1.45 -5.29
C VAL A 99 -16.43 -1.47 -3.75
N ASP A 100 -16.45 -0.29 -3.13
CA ASP A 100 -16.67 -0.21 -1.68
C ASP A 100 -18.16 -0.17 -1.35
N THR A 101 -18.92 0.73 -1.99
CA THR A 101 -20.37 0.90 -1.78
C THR A 101 -21.08 1.23 -3.08
N GLY A 102 -22.30 0.74 -3.23
CA GLY A 102 -23.17 1.06 -4.37
C GLY A 102 -22.84 0.30 -5.65
N ALA A 103 -23.10 0.94 -6.77
CA ALA A 103 -22.81 0.40 -8.10
C ALA A 103 -21.35 0.66 -8.51
N ASP A 104 -20.85 -0.14 -9.45
CA ASP A 104 -19.54 0.07 -10.06
C ASP A 104 -19.51 1.34 -10.94
N ILE A 105 -18.34 1.74 -11.40
CA ILE A 105 -18.08 2.99 -12.13
C ILE A 105 -19.00 3.15 -13.36
N GLY A 106 -19.28 2.05 -14.07
CA GLY A 106 -20.13 2.04 -15.26
C GLY A 106 -19.42 2.51 -16.54
N THR A 107 -20.22 2.72 -17.59
CA THR A 107 -19.72 3.00 -18.96
C THR A 107 -19.91 4.44 -19.41
N THR A 108 -20.46 5.30 -18.56
CA THR A 108 -20.62 6.73 -18.89
C THR A 108 -19.33 7.47 -18.57
N ASN A 109 -18.65 8.01 -19.58
CA ASN A 109 -17.41 8.75 -19.40
C ASN A 109 -17.59 9.90 -18.38
N GLY A 110 -16.73 9.93 -17.36
CA GLY A 110 -16.85 10.86 -16.23
C GLY A 110 -17.76 10.36 -15.10
N GLY A 111 -18.43 9.22 -15.27
CA GLY A 111 -19.14 8.57 -14.16
C GLY A 111 -18.16 8.15 -13.06
N THR A 112 -18.59 8.26 -11.81
CA THR A 112 -17.74 7.97 -10.65
C THR A 112 -18.37 6.95 -9.72
N ALA A 113 -17.52 6.20 -9.01
CA ALA A 113 -17.91 5.29 -7.93
C ALA A 113 -16.90 5.35 -6.79
N VAL A 114 -17.33 4.94 -5.59
CA VAL A 114 -16.42 4.74 -4.47
C VAL A 114 -15.84 3.36 -4.59
N CYS A 115 -14.58 3.31 -4.95
CA CYS A 115 -13.75 2.11 -5.00
C CYS A 115 -12.95 1.96 -3.70
N LYS A 116 -12.50 0.75 -3.43
CA LYS A 116 -11.55 0.46 -2.35
C LYS A 116 -10.42 -0.39 -2.87
N VAL A 117 -9.31 -0.30 -2.20
CA VAL A 117 -8.24 -1.29 -2.26
C VAL A 117 -8.07 -1.90 -0.88
N SER A 118 -7.88 -3.20 -0.81
CA SER A 118 -7.71 -3.94 0.43
C SER A 118 -6.51 -4.87 0.37
N LYS A 119 -5.87 -5.07 1.52
CA LYS A 119 -4.79 -6.03 1.73
C LYS A 119 -5.06 -6.81 3.01
N THR A 120 -4.91 -8.12 2.96
CA THR A 120 -5.10 -8.99 4.14
C THR A 120 -3.74 -9.51 4.60
N VAL A 121 -3.42 -9.26 5.88
CA VAL A 121 -2.21 -9.74 6.54
C VAL A 121 -2.61 -10.56 7.76
N GLY A 122 -2.36 -11.86 7.70
CA GLY A 122 -2.86 -12.80 8.71
C GLY A 122 -4.40 -12.83 8.74
N SER A 123 -4.99 -12.42 9.86
CA SER A 123 -6.44 -12.34 10.06
C SER A 123 -7.01 -10.93 9.91
N THR A 124 -6.18 -9.92 9.68
CA THR A 124 -6.57 -8.51 9.61
C THR A 124 -6.61 -8.03 8.17
N THR A 125 -7.71 -7.37 7.77
CA THR A 125 -7.84 -6.74 6.47
C THR A 125 -7.77 -5.22 6.61
N TYR A 126 -6.77 -4.65 5.97
CA TYR A 126 -6.58 -3.20 5.83
C TYR A 126 -7.24 -2.74 4.55
N LYS A 127 -7.89 -1.58 4.56
CA LYS A 127 -8.57 -1.04 3.37
C LYS A 127 -8.49 0.48 3.33
N ALA A 128 -8.50 1.02 2.11
CA ALA A 128 -8.63 2.44 1.86
C ALA A 128 -9.49 2.66 0.62
N THR A 129 -10.21 3.78 0.58
CA THR A 129 -11.10 4.13 -0.52
C THR A 129 -10.47 5.13 -1.45
N PHE A 130 -10.88 5.09 -2.70
CA PHE A 130 -10.53 6.07 -3.73
C PHE A 130 -11.69 6.28 -4.70
N THR A 131 -11.70 7.41 -5.38
CA THR A 131 -12.72 7.67 -6.41
C THR A 131 -12.30 7.02 -7.72
N GLY A 132 -13.10 6.07 -8.19
CA GLY A 132 -13.00 5.51 -9.54
C GLY A 132 -13.70 6.41 -10.54
N THR A 133 -13.13 6.58 -11.72
CA THR A 133 -13.72 7.43 -12.79
C THR A 133 -13.73 6.68 -14.10
N SER A 134 -14.91 6.61 -14.73
CA SER A 134 -15.10 5.98 -16.04
C SER A 134 -14.43 6.80 -17.14
N ALA A 135 -13.74 6.11 -18.03
CA ALA A 135 -13.07 6.74 -19.18
C ALA A 135 -12.93 5.76 -20.35
N GLY A 136 -12.79 6.27 -21.57
CA GLY A 136 -12.51 5.48 -22.75
C GLY A 136 -13.68 4.57 -23.21
N ASN A 137 -14.90 4.91 -22.87
CA ASN A 137 -16.10 4.13 -23.21
C ASN A 137 -16.86 4.73 -24.38
#